data_41bc5461f12c55f028d00b88e4f76f1c
#
_entry.id   41bc5461f12c55f028d00b88e4f76f1c
#
_cell.length_a   1.000
_cell.length_b   1.000
_cell.length_c   1.000
_cell.angle_alpha   90.00
_cell.angle_beta   90.00
_cell.angle_gamma   90.00
#
_symmetry.space_group_name_H-M   'P 1'
#
loop_
_entity.id
_entity.type
_entity.pdbx_description
1 polymer ?
#
loop_
_entity_poly.entity_id
_entity_poly.type
_entity_poly.pdbx_seq_one_letter_code
_entity_poly.pdbx_strand_id
1 'polypeptide(L)'
;ITANYTGGDIGVFLLDAAGKLQAEIQYIAFEGRTPERVAHVHCMIPTPDGKYVLATDLGNDHIYRFRYNQEAPQGSVVLTDQQIAYQVSDGQGPRHLIFSKDGRFAYLINELGGECVVLSYHKGKIKEVQRLMADEGQGGGSADIHISPDGRFLYTSHRLKKDGISIFAIDPKRGTLKKVGYQLTGIHPRNFAITPNGKYLLVACRDDNKIQVFQRNATTGTLTDTSQYISVDKPTCIIFAK
;
A
#
# COMPACT_ATOMS: atom_id res chain seq x y z
N ILE A 1 11.64 -6.29 -8.22
CA ILE A 1 12.03 -4.98 -7.65
C ILE A 1 11.71 -5.03 -6.16
N THR A 2 12.66 -4.60 -5.31
CA THR A 2 12.51 -4.51 -3.85
C THR A 2 12.54 -3.05 -3.42
N ALA A 3 11.78 -2.72 -2.37
CA ALA A 3 11.86 -1.47 -1.63
C ALA A 3 12.51 -1.78 -0.27
N ASN A 4 13.63 -1.18 0.04
CA ASN A 4 14.41 -1.46 1.23
C ASN A 4 14.25 -0.30 2.21
N TYR A 5 13.40 -0.49 3.22
CA TYR A 5 13.00 0.54 4.17
C TYR A 5 14.18 1.13 4.95
N THR A 6 14.99 0.25 5.58
CA THR A 6 16.12 0.70 6.41
C THR A 6 17.28 1.25 5.59
N GLY A 7 17.50 0.69 4.40
CA GLY A 7 18.54 1.16 3.47
C GLY A 7 18.17 2.45 2.76
N GLY A 8 16.88 2.76 2.63
CA GLY A 8 16.41 3.89 1.84
C GLY A 8 16.73 3.74 0.36
N ASP A 9 16.59 2.52 -0.17
CA ASP A 9 17.02 2.19 -1.52
C ASP A 9 16.04 1.24 -2.24
N ILE A 10 16.28 1.05 -3.53
CA ILE A 10 15.58 0.11 -4.41
C ILE A 10 16.58 -0.83 -5.04
N GLY A 11 16.32 -2.14 -4.98
CA GLY A 11 17.03 -3.16 -5.73
C GLY A 11 16.19 -3.71 -6.88
N VAL A 12 16.78 -3.86 -8.07
CA VAL A 12 16.17 -4.54 -9.22
C VAL A 12 16.92 -5.81 -9.51
N PHE A 13 16.21 -6.94 -9.51
CA PHE A 13 16.80 -8.26 -9.67
C PHE A 13 16.21 -8.95 -10.90
N LEU A 14 17.03 -9.74 -11.57
CA LEU A 14 16.56 -10.67 -12.59
C LEU A 14 15.89 -11.88 -11.94
N LEU A 15 14.92 -12.46 -12.63
CA LEU A 15 14.35 -13.76 -12.33
C LEU A 15 14.64 -14.69 -13.49
N ASP A 16 14.95 -15.95 -13.21
CA ASP A 16 15.01 -16.98 -14.25
C ASP A 16 13.60 -17.47 -14.66
N ALA A 17 13.54 -18.36 -15.63
CA ALA A 17 12.29 -18.91 -16.14
C ALA A 17 11.47 -19.66 -15.07
N ALA A 18 12.11 -20.13 -14.01
CA ALA A 18 11.45 -20.77 -12.86
C ALA A 18 11.03 -19.76 -11.76
N GLY A 19 11.27 -18.47 -11.97
CA GLY A 19 10.98 -17.40 -11.00
C GLY A 19 12.01 -17.29 -9.88
N LYS A 20 13.16 -17.94 -9.99
CA LYS A 20 14.24 -17.87 -9.00
C LYS A 20 15.03 -16.58 -9.16
N LEU A 21 15.31 -15.93 -8.04
CA LEU A 21 16.09 -14.70 -7.96
C LEU A 21 17.52 -14.92 -8.48
N GLN A 22 17.96 -14.03 -9.35
CA GLN A 22 19.30 -13.98 -9.93
C GLN A 22 20.04 -12.72 -9.44
N ALA A 23 21.00 -12.25 -10.23
CA ALA A 23 21.81 -11.08 -9.89
C ALA A 23 20.99 -9.80 -9.76
N GLU A 24 21.42 -8.90 -8.89
CA GLU A 24 21.01 -7.51 -8.88
C GLU A 24 21.57 -6.82 -10.12
N ILE A 25 20.69 -6.14 -10.86
CA ILE A 25 21.06 -5.44 -12.12
C ILE A 25 20.97 -3.92 -11.99
N GLN A 26 20.28 -3.43 -10.96
CA GLN A 26 20.19 -2.00 -10.69
C GLN A 26 19.98 -1.74 -9.21
N TYR A 27 20.73 -0.80 -8.68
CA TYR A 27 20.63 -0.28 -7.32
C TYR A 27 20.37 1.23 -7.37
N ILE A 28 19.38 1.73 -6.63
CA ILE A 28 19.04 3.14 -6.57
C ILE A 28 18.91 3.54 -5.10
N ALA A 29 19.86 4.31 -4.60
CA ALA A 29 19.81 4.89 -3.25
C ALA A 29 19.13 6.26 -3.28
N PHE A 30 18.44 6.60 -2.21
CA PHE A 30 17.85 7.90 -2.00
C PHE A 30 18.51 8.59 -0.80
N GLU A 31 18.80 9.85 -1.00
CA GLU A 31 19.24 10.70 0.11
C GLU A 31 18.03 11.29 0.84
N GLY A 32 18.20 11.66 2.10
CA GLY A 32 17.22 12.46 2.82
C GLY A 32 17.03 13.82 2.14
N ARG A 33 15.80 14.30 2.03
CA ARG A 33 15.51 15.62 1.44
C ARG A 33 16.07 16.80 2.24
N THR A 34 16.41 16.56 3.51
CA THR A 34 17.20 17.48 4.37
C THR A 34 18.22 16.64 5.15
N PRO A 35 19.27 17.27 5.74
CA PRO A 35 20.29 16.53 6.50
C PRO A 35 19.74 15.72 7.67
N GLU A 36 18.58 16.09 8.22
CA GLU A 36 17.94 15.44 9.37
C GLU A 36 17.00 14.31 8.98
N ARG A 37 16.69 14.17 7.68
CA ARG A 37 15.79 13.14 7.19
C ARG A 37 16.54 11.99 6.56
N VAL A 38 16.00 10.81 6.72
CA VAL A 38 16.49 9.57 6.09
C VAL A 38 15.41 9.04 5.18
N ALA A 39 15.79 8.63 3.97
CA ALA A 39 14.88 7.96 3.05
C ALA A 39 14.43 6.61 3.61
N HIS A 40 13.14 6.30 3.46
CA HIS A 40 12.53 5.03 3.86
C HIS A 40 11.59 4.56 2.77
N VAL A 41 12.14 3.96 1.71
CA VAL A 41 11.34 3.45 0.59
C VAL A 41 10.51 2.26 1.06
N HIS A 42 9.17 2.34 0.93
CA HIS A 42 8.28 1.36 1.56
C HIS A 42 7.51 0.49 0.57
N CYS A 43 7.08 1.04 -0.55
CA CYS A 43 6.25 0.33 -1.52
C CYS A 43 6.68 0.65 -2.94
N MET A 44 6.73 -0.38 -3.79
CA MET A 44 6.96 -0.25 -5.23
C MET A 44 5.77 -0.84 -5.98
N ILE A 45 5.16 -0.07 -6.89
CA ILE A 45 3.99 -0.53 -7.63
C ILE A 45 4.08 -0.11 -9.11
N PRO A 46 3.90 -1.04 -10.07
CA PRO A 46 3.80 -0.67 -11.48
C PRO A 46 2.50 0.10 -11.73
N THR A 47 2.56 1.06 -12.66
CA THR A 47 1.36 1.77 -13.10
C THR A 47 0.49 0.89 -14.00
N PRO A 48 -0.84 1.13 -14.06
CA PRO A 48 -1.77 0.30 -14.84
C PRO A 48 -1.45 0.21 -16.33
N ASP A 49 -0.78 1.22 -16.89
CA ASP A 49 -0.34 1.22 -18.30
C ASP A 49 1.01 0.52 -18.53
N GLY A 50 1.62 -0.01 -17.45
CA GLY A 50 2.91 -0.71 -17.51
C GLY A 50 4.12 0.15 -17.85
N LYS A 51 3.96 1.47 -17.97
CA LYS A 51 5.03 2.37 -18.45
C LYS A 51 5.89 2.96 -17.36
N TYR A 52 5.40 2.92 -16.13
CA TYR A 52 6.07 3.51 -14.98
C TYR A 52 5.98 2.60 -13.75
N VAL A 53 6.86 2.85 -12.81
CA VAL A 53 6.78 2.33 -11.44
C VAL A 53 6.72 3.52 -10.49
N LEU A 54 5.84 3.46 -9.51
CA LEU A 54 5.77 4.42 -8.40
C LEU A 54 6.43 3.82 -7.17
N ALA A 55 7.20 4.64 -6.44
CA ALA A 55 7.82 4.29 -5.18
C ALA A 55 7.39 5.26 -4.09
N THR A 56 6.88 4.78 -2.97
CA THR A 56 6.62 5.63 -1.80
C THR A 56 7.87 5.70 -0.93
N ASP A 57 8.24 6.91 -0.53
CA ASP A 57 9.31 7.15 0.43
C ASP A 57 8.73 7.85 1.67
N LEU A 58 8.56 7.06 2.72
CA LEU A 58 7.97 7.48 3.98
C LEU A 58 8.83 8.56 4.67
N GLY A 59 10.14 8.43 4.61
CA GLY A 59 11.06 9.37 5.26
C GLY A 59 11.10 10.75 4.60
N ASN A 60 10.98 10.80 3.28
CA ASN A 60 11.02 12.04 2.50
C ASN A 60 9.63 12.63 2.20
N ASP A 61 8.55 11.97 2.58
CA ASP A 61 7.17 12.38 2.24
C ASP A 61 6.93 12.46 0.71
N HIS A 62 7.58 11.59 -0.07
CA HIS A 62 7.51 11.60 -1.52
C HIS A 62 6.90 10.34 -2.11
N ILE A 63 6.27 10.49 -3.29
CA ILE A 63 6.08 9.41 -4.24
C ILE A 63 6.98 9.71 -5.43
N TYR A 64 7.95 8.85 -5.69
CA TYR A 64 8.78 8.89 -6.88
C TYR A 64 8.11 8.14 -8.03
N ARG A 65 8.38 8.56 -9.25
CA ARG A 65 8.03 7.87 -10.47
C ARG A 65 9.29 7.57 -11.26
N PHE A 66 9.39 6.34 -11.76
CA PHE A 66 10.40 5.89 -12.70
C PHE A 66 9.74 5.50 -14.00
N ARG A 67 10.38 5.79 -15.14
CA ARG A 67 10.04 5.12 -16.40
C ARG A 67 10.46 3.66 -16.29
N TYR A 68 9.57 2.75 -16.65
CA TYR A 68 9.79 1.30 -16.57
C TYR A 68 9.95 0.71 -17.95
N ASN A 69 11.14 0.17 -18.26
CA ASN A 69 11.42 -0.55 -19.50
C ASN A 69 11.30 -2.06 -19.23
N GLN A 70 10.13 -2.63 -19.54
CA GLN A 70 9.88 -4.07 -19.36
C GLN A 70 10.66 -4.93 -20.37
N GLU A 71 11.02 -4.37 -21.51
CA GLU A 71 11.71 -5.06 -22.61
C GLU A 71 13.23 -4.75 -22.60
N ALA A 72 13.76 -4.22 -21.50
CA ALA A 72 15.17 -3.94 -21.37
C ALA A 72 15.98 -5.23 -21.60
N PRO A 73 17.03 -5.20 -22.44
CA PRO A 73 17.91 -6.34 -22.59
C PRO A 73 18.43 -6.83 -21.24
N GLN A 74 18.68 -8.12 -21.12
CA GLN A 74 19.21 -8.71 -19.88
C GLN A 74 20.46 -7.96 -19.41
N GLY A 75 20.50 -7.55 -18.14
CA GLY A 75 21.57 -6.77 -17.54
C GLY A 75 21.54 -5.27 -17.82
N SER A 76 20.53 -4.77 -18.53
CA SER A 76 20.33 -3.33 -18.76
C SER A 76 19.54 -2.67 -17.64
N VAL A 77 19.65 -1.34 -17.56
CA VAL A 77 18.88 -0.49 -16.64
C VAL A 77 17.40 -0.55 -16.96
N VAL A 78 16.58 -0.90 -15.98
CA VAL A 78 15.14 -1.12 -16.11
C VAL A 78 14.34 0.11 -15.67
N LEU A 79 14.81 0.79 -14.62
CA LEU A 79 14.18 2.00 -14.07
C LEU A 79 15.01 3.23 -14.44
N THR A 80 14.40 4.18 -15.15
CA THR A 80 15.04 5.43 -15.61
C THR A 80 14.13 6.63 -15.30
N ASP A 81 14.59 7.83 -15.59
CA ASP A 81 13.81 9.08 -15.51
C ASP A 81 13.11 9.23 -14.14
N GLN A 82 13.91 9.15 -13.05
CA GLN A 82 13.44 9.36 -11.69
C GLN A 82 12.89 10.79 -11.53
N GLN A 83 11.67 10.91 -11.06
CA GLN A 83 11.03 12.19 -10.77
C GLN A 83 10.18 12.09 -9.50
N ILE A 84 10.06 13.20 -8.76
CA ILE A 84 9.04 13.31 -7.70
C ILE A 84 7.69 13.50 -8.41
N ALA A 85 6.82 12.51 -8.30
CA ALA A 85 5.49 12.53 -8.89
C ALA A 85 4.46 13.22 -7.98
N TYR A 86 4.63 13.09 -6.66
CA TYR A 86 3.77 13.69 -5.67
C TYR A 86 4.50 13.83 -4.32
N GLN A 87 4.21 14.91 -3.61
CA GLN A 87 4.70 15.16 -2.27
C GLN A 87 3.49 15.29 -1.33
N VAL A 88 3.46 14.50 -0.26
CA VAL A 88 2.49 14.67 0.82
C VAL A 88 2.93 15.80 1.74
N SER A 89 2.06 16.23 2.64
CA SER A 89 2.43 17.20 3.68
C SER A 89 3.54 16.63 4.58
N ASP A 90 4.32 17.49 5.19
CA ASP A 90 5.43 17.11 6.06
C ASP A 90 5.00 16.19 7.20
N GLY A 91 5.74 15.12 7.39
CA GLY A 91 5.52 14.13 8.45
C GLY A 91 4.35 13.20 8.21
N GLN A 92 3.77 13.17 7.02
CA GLN A 92 2.68 12.25 6.71
C GLN A 92 3.15 10.81 6.50
N GLY A 93 4.33 10.60 5.91
CA GLY A 93 4.95 9.29 5.70
C GLY A 93 4.15 8.38 4.75
N PRO A 94 4.23 8.59 3.42
CA PRO A 94 3.54 7.76 2.43
C PRO A 94 4.05 6.31 2.48
N ARG A 95 3.14 5.36 2.67
CA ARG A 95 3.50 3.97 2.96
C ARG A 95 3.11 3.01 1.83
N HIS A 96 1.86 2.65 1.72
CA HIS A 96 1.32 1.76 0.70
C HIS A 96 0.41 2.50 -0.26
N LEU A 97 0.47 2.11 -1.52
CA LEU A 97 -0.32 2.67 -2.61
C LEU A 97 -0.93 1.53 -3.42
N ILE A 98 -2.20 1.69 -3.82
CA ILE A 98 -2.91 0.73 -4.67
C ILE A 98 -3.70 1.46 -5.75
N PHE A 99 -3.75 0.90 -6.97
CA PHE A 99 -4.59 1.44 -8.05
C PHE A 99 -6.01 0.88 -8.01
N SER A 100 -6.98 1.70 -8.43
CA SER A 100 -8.32 1.23 -8.77
C SER A 100 -8.25 0.22 -9.92
N LYS A 101 -9.25 -0.66 -10.01
CA LYS A 101 -9.27 -1.74 -11.03
C LYS A 101 -9.22 -1.20 -12.47
N ASP A 102 -9.80 -0.03 -12.71
CA ASP A 102 -9.78 0.65 -14.02
C ASP A 102 -8.52 1.51 -14.24
N GLY A 103 -7.62 1.58 -13.27
CA GLY A 103 -6.37 2.31 -13.34
C GLY A 103 -6.47 3.83 -13.34
N ARG A 104 -7.66 4.41 -13.17
CA ARG A 104 -7.83 5.87 -13.20
C ARG A 104 -7.47 6.57 -11.90
N PHE A 105 -7.51 5.85 -10.80
CA PHE A 105 -7.24 6.38 -9.47
C PHE A 105 -6.22 5.51 -8.73
N ALA A 106 -5.46 6.16 -7.84
CA ALA A 106 -4.63 5.48 -6.87
C ALA A 106 -5.01 5.94 -5.46
N TYR A 107 -4.89 5.05 -4.50
CA TYR A 107 -5.17 5.30 -3.10
C TYR A 107 -3.91 5.08 -2.30
N LEU A 108 -3.49 6.11 -1.59
CA LEU A 108 -2.30 6.12 -0.74
C LEU A 108 -2.73 6.12 0.72
N ILE A 109 -2.08 5.31 1.54
CA ILE A 109 -2.15 5.42 3.00
C ILE A 109 -0.85 5.99 3.54
N ASN A 110 -0.95 7.04 4.34
CA ASN A 110 0.16 7.66 5.05
C ASN A 110 0.31 7.03 6.44
N GLU A 111 1.49 6.48 6.76
CA GLU A 111 1.73 5.78 8.03
C GLU A 111 1.62 6.71 9.22
N LEU A 112 2.38 7.81 9.19
CA LEU A 112 2.58 8.69 10.35
C LEU A 112 1.40 9.63 10.57
N GLY A 113 0.88 10.24 9.51
CA GLY A 113 -0.24 11.16 9.57
C GLY A 113 -1.61 10.50 9.60
N GLY A 114 -1.72 9.23 9.22
CA GLY A 114 -3.00 8.49 9.26
C GLY A 114 -4.01 8.90 8.18
N GLU A 115 -3.61 9.71 7.21
CA GLU A 115 -4.47 10.15 6.11
C GLU A 115 -4.48 9.14 4.96
N CYS A 116 -5.65 8.97 4.34
CA CYS A 116 -5.79 8.35 3.03
C CYS A 116 -5.92 9.43 1.97
N VAL A 117 -5.10 9.36 0.90
CA VAL A 117 -5.10 10.31 -0.20
C VAL A 117 -5.58 9.62 -1.47
N VAL A 118 -6.56 10.21 -2.14
CA VAL A 118 -7.03 9.79 -3.46
C VAL A 118 -6.30 10.60 -4.52
N LEU A 119 -5.65 9.91 -5.42
CA LEU A 119 -4.88 10.48 -6.53
C LEU A 119 -5.53 10.06 -7.86
N SER A 120 -5.79 10.98 -8.76
CA SER A 120 -6.09 10.63 -10.16
C SER A 120 -4.80 10.26 -10.88
N TYR A 121 -4.86 9.27 -11.77
CA TYR A 121 -3.74 8.85 -12.61
C TYR A 121 -4.05 8.99 -14.09
N HIS A 122 -3.12 9.57 -14.84
CA HIS A 122 -3.19 9.62 -16.29
C HIS A 122 -1.78 9.68 -16.91
N LYS A 123 -1.38 8.61 -17.62
CA LYS A 123 -0.12 8.53 -18.37
C LYS A 123 1.11 8.99 -17.57
N GLY A 124 1.30 8.44 -16.38
CA GLY A 124 2.43 8.75 -15.50
C GLY A 124 2.27 10.03 -14.66
N LYS A 125 1.20 10.79 -14.84
CA LYS A 125 0.88 11.95 -14.00
C LYS A 125 -0.11 11.57 -12.93
N ILE A 126 0.16 12.00 -11.68
CA ILE A 126 -0.75 11.85 -10.55
C ILE A 126 -1.11 13.22 -9.99
N LYS A 127 -2.38 13.37 -9.56
CA LYS A 127 -2.89 14.62 -8.99
C LYS A 127 -3.86 14.29 -7.87
N GLU A 128 -3.73 14.97 -6.73
CA GLU A 128 -4.65 14.84 -5.61
C GLU A 128 -6.08 15.20 -6.00
N VAL A 129 -7.02 14.34 -5.60
CA VAL A 129 -8.47 14.51 -5.77
C VAL A 129 -9.15 14.72 -4.43
N GLN A 130 -8.69 13.98 -3.40
CA GLN A 130 -9.27 14.02 -2.06
C GLN A 130 -8.23 13.61 -1.03
N ARG A 131 -8.35 14.13 0.17
CA ARG A 131 -7.61 13.73 1.36
C ARG A 131 -8.59 13.62 2.52
N LEU A 132 -8.46 12.57 3.32
CA LEU A 132 -9.30 12.37 4.50
C LEU A 132 -8.57 11.59 5.58
N MET A 133 -8.90 11.85 6.84
CA MET A 133 -8.39 11.09 7.97
C MET A 133 -8.93 9.67 7.93
N ALA A 134 -8.05 8.68 7.88
CA ALA A 134 -8.38 7.27 7.90
C ALA A 134 -8.19 6.65 9.30
N ASP A 135 -7.13 7.03 10.02
CA ASP A 135 -6.82 6.54 11.36
C ASP A 135 -7.67 7.26 12.42
N GLU A 136 -8.72 6.60 12.93
CA GLU A 136 -9.55 7.14 14.00
C GLU A 136 -8.80 7.35 15.32
N GLY A 137 -7.77 6.56 15.55
CA GLY A 137 -6.93 6.64 16.75
C GLY A 137 -5.89 7.75 16.70
N GLN A 138 -5.55 8.20 15.49
CA GLN A 138 -4.44 9.11 15.24
C GLN A 138 -3.16 8.63 15.96
N GLY A 139 -2.88 7.34 15.81
CA GLY A 139 -1.78 6.65 16.48
C GLY A 139 -0.44 6.80 15.76
N GLY A 140 -0.43 7.28 14.53
CA GLY A 140 0.78 7.36 13.69
C GLY A 140 1.28 6.00 13.23
N GLY A 141 0.37 5.03 13.08
CA GLY A 141 0.72 3.66 12.73
C GLY A 141 -0.16 3.05 11.64
N SER A 142 -0.67 3.84 10.70
CA SER A 142 -1.40 3.28 9.57
C SER A 142 -0.52 2.35 8.75
N ALA A 143 -1.09 1.25 8.23
CA ALA A 143 -0.25 0.20 7.67
C ALA A 143 -0.65 -0.19 6.25
N ASP A 144 -1.68 -0.96 6.07
CA ASP A 144 -1.99 -1.60 4.80
C ASP A 144 -3.26 -1.05 4.15
N ILE A 145 -3.42 -1.26 2.85
CA ILE A 145 -4.51 -0.73 2.05
C ILE A 145 -4.90 -1.71 0.95
N HIS A 146 -6.18 -2.07 0.87
CA HIS A 146 -6.71 -2.96 -0.16
C HIS A 146 -8.09 -2.52 -0.64
N ILE A 147 -8.35 -2.77 -1.94
CA ILE A 147 -9.67 -2.59 -2.56
C ILE A 147 -10.36 -3.94 -2.61
N SER A 148 -11.65 -3.99 -2.33
CA SER A 148 -12.45 -5.20 -2.50
C SER A 148 -12.44 -5.68 -3.96
N PRO A 149 -12.58 -7.01 -4.22
CA PRO A 149 -12.53 -7.57 -5.58
C PRO A 149 -13.58 -6.97 -6.53
N ASP A 150 -14.70 -6.51 -5.99
CA ASP A 150 -15.77 -5.82 -6.73
C ASP A 150 -15.48 -4.34 -7.01
N GLY A 151 -14.37 -3.78 -6.49
CA GLY A 151 -13.97 -2.38 -6.68
C GLY A 151 -14.80 -1.36 -5.92
N ARG A 152 -15.71 -1.79 -5.03
CA ARG A 152 -16.69 -0.89 -4.39
C ARG A 152 -16.23 -0.30 -3.07
N PHE A 153 -15.30 -0.98 -2.38
CA PHE A 153 -14.86 -0.59 -1.05
C PHE A 153 -13.35 -0.61 -0.94
N LEU A 154 -12.82 0.35 -0.19
CA LEU A 154 -11.43 0.45 0.22
C LEU A 154 -11.34 0.18 1.72
N TYR A 155 -10.32 -0.55 2.13
CA TYR A 155 -10.01 -0.86 3.52
C TYR A 155 -8.59 -0.40 3.83
N THR A 156 -8.38 0.15 5.03
CA THR A 156 -7.05 0.53 5.54
C THR A 156 -6.89 0.05 6.97
N SER A 157 -5.70 -0.49 7.32
CA SER A 157 -5.41 -0.92 8.69
C SER A 157 -4.65 0.15 9.47
N HIS A 158 -4.93 0.24 10.78
CA HIS A 158 -4.37 1.23 11.69
C HIS A 158 -3.94 0.56 12.99
N ARG A 159 -2.77 0.97 13.52
CA ARG A 159 -2.08 0.39 14.67
C ARG A 159 -1.81 1.44 15.75
N LEU A 160 -1.30 0.97 16.90
CA LEU A 160 -0.68 1.74 17.98
C LEU A 160 -1.61 2.44 18.94
N LYS A 161 -2.83 2.80 18.57
CA LYS A 161 -3.72 3.54 19.46
C LYS A 161 -5.17 3.02 19.47
N LYS A 162 -5.74 2.83 18.31
CA LYS A 162 -7.08 2.27 18.11
C LYS A 162 -6.98 1.26 16.99
N ASP A 163 -6.49 0.08 17.30
CA ASP A 163 -6.17 -0.96 16.33
C ASP A 163 -7.42 -1.41 15.58
N GLY A 164 -7.39 -1.29 14.24
CA GLY A 164 -8.60 -1.58 13.45
C GLY A 164 -8.46 -1.34 11.97
N ILE A 165 -9.60 -1.51 11.29
CA ILE A 165 -9.78 -1.35 9.84
C ILE A 165 -10.78 -0.24 9.57
N SER A 166 -10.35 0.81 8.89
CA SER A 166 -11.25 1.81 8.30
C SER A 166 -11.85 1.29 7.01
N ILE A 167 -13.13 1.58 6.78
CA ILE A 167 -13.92 1.10 5.66
C ILE A 167 -14.48 2.29 4.90
N PHE A 168 -14.23 2.33 3.59
CA PHE A 168 -14.69 3.41 2.72
C PHE A 168 -15.44 2.85 1.52
N ALA A 169 -16.56 3.47 1.16
CA ALA A 169 -17.19 3.29 -0.13
C ALA A 169 -16.47 4.14 -1.18
N ILE A 170 -16.24 3.58 -2.37
CA ILE A 170 -15.58 4.24 -3.50
C ILE A 170 -16.66 4.76 -4.46
N ASP A 171 -16.61 6.05 -4.82
CA ASP A 171 -17.38 6.58 -5.95
C ASP A 171 -16.74 6.08 -7.25
N PRO A 172 -17.43 5.27 -8.07
CA PRO A 172 -16.85 4.68 -9.27
C PRO A 172 -16.56 5.69 -10.38
N LYS A 173 -17.13 6.88 -10.34
CA LYS A 173 -16.90 7.92 -11.35
C LYS A 173 -15.77 8.87 -10.97
N ARG A 174 -15.72 9.27 -9.69
CA ARG A 174 -14.81 10.28 -9.16
C ARG A 174 -13.61 9.68 -8.44
N GLY A 175 -13.65 8.38 -8.08
CA GLY A 175 -12.67 7.72 -7.25
C GLY A 175 -12.68 8.16 -5.78
N THR A 176 -13.54 9.12 -5.42
CA THR A 176 -13.59 9.66 -4.06
C THR A 176 -14.10 8.64 -3.05
N LEU A 177 -13.68 8.81 -1.81
CA LEU A 177 -13.97 7.94 -0.68
C LEU A 177 -15.01 8.57 0.24
N LYS A 178 -15.97 7.75 0.70
CA LYS A 178 -16.88 8.07 1.79
C LYS A 178 -16.71 7.03 2.88
N LYS A 179 -16.34 7.46 4.09
CA LYS A 179 -16.21 6.54 5.24
C LYS A 179 -17.57 5.93 5.56
N VAL A 180 -17.61 4.61 5.70
CA VAL A 180 -18.83 3.84 6.00
C VAL A 180 -18.72 3.03 7.29
N GLY A 181 -17.53 2.87 7.86
CA GLY A 181 -17.34 2.17 9.12
C GLY A 181 -15.90 2.11 9.58
N TYR A 182 -15.75 1.59 10.79
CA TYR A 182 -14.49 1.20 11.42
C TYR A 182 -14.70 -0.10 12.18
N GLN A 183 -13.84 -1.08 11.96
CA GLN A 183 -13.86 -2.36 12.65
C GLN A 183 -12.65 -2.50 13.56
N LEU A 184 -12.86 -2.62 14.88
CA LEU A 184 -11.79 -2.96 15.81
C LEU A 184 -11.24 -4.36 15.50
N THR A 185 -9.94 -4.53 15.71
CA THR A 185 -9.21 -5.79 15.49
C THR A 185 -8.43 -6.18 16.75
N GLY A 186 -7.70 -7.27 16.66
CA GLY A 186 -6.62 -7.58 17.60
C GLY A 186 -5.43 -6.61 17.44
N ILE A 187 -4.40 -6.81 18.27
CA ILE A 187 -3.29 -5.87 18.43
C ILE A 187 -2.36 -5.87 17.21
N HIS A 188 -2.02 -4.68 16.73
CA HIS A 188 -1.07 -4.40 15.67
C HIS A 188 -1.45 -5.04 14.32
N PRO A 189 -2.59 -4.66 13.70
CA PRO A 189 -3.01 -5.14 12.38
C PRO A 189 -2.10 -4.60 11.27
N ARG A 190 -0.93 -5.24 11.11
CA ARG A 190 0.14 -4.75 10.21
C ARG A 190 -0.19 -4.96 8.73
N ASN A 191 -0.90 -6.02 8.42
CA ASN A 191 -1.30 -6.40 7.06
C ASN A 191 -2.66 -7.09 7.11
N PHE A 192 -3.38 -7.05 6.02
CA PHE A 192 -4.60 -7.82 5.86
C PHE A 192 -4.80 -8.24 4.40
N ALA A 193 -5.59 -9.25 4.16
CA ALA A 193 -5.93 -9.68 2.81
C ALA A 193 -7.43 -9.97 2.70
N ILE A 194 -8.02 -9.62 1.56
CA ILE A 194 -9.40 -9.99 1.23
C ILE A 194 -9.34 -11.29 0.44
N THR A 195 -10.14 -12.28 0.85
CA THR A 195 -10.18 -13.58 0.12
C THR A 195 -10.56 -13.36 -1.34
N PRO A 196 -10.06 -14.19 -2.29
CA PRO A 196 -10.34 -14.02 -3.72
C PRO A 196 -11.83 -13.97 -4.07
N ASN A 197 -12.67 -14.69 -3.31
CA ASN A 197 -14.13 -14.66 -3.45
C ASN A 197 -14.79 -13.42 -2.82
N GLY A 198 -14.02 -12.55 -2.18
CA GLY A 198 -14.49 -11.32 -1.54
C GLY A 198 -15.35 -11.50 -0.28
N LYS A 199 -15.49 -12.73 0.25
CA LYS A 199 -16.38 -13.01 1.38
C LYS A 199 -15.78 -12.73 2.74
N TYR A 200 -14.45 -12.86 2.87
CA TYR A 200 -13.76 -12.67 4.14
C TYR A 200 -12.59 -11.71 4.01
N LEU A 201 -12.24 -11.10 5.12
CA LEU A 201 -11.05 -10.29 5.31
C LEU A 201 -10.25 -10.92 6.46
N LEU A 202 -9.00 -11.24 6.19
CA LEU A 202 -8.05 -11.85 7.11
C LEU A 202 -7.09 -10.77 7.60
N VAL A 203 -6.97 -10.58 8.92
CA VAL A 203 -6.13 -9.52 9.51
C VAL A 203 -4.97 -10.14 10.28
N ALA A 204 -3.75 -9.83 9.88
CA ALA A 204 -2.52 -10.21 10.59
C ALA A 204 -2.33 -9.31 11.81
N CYS A 205 -2.83 -9.75 12.97
CA CYS A 205 -2.67 -9.09 14.27
C CYS A 205 -1.34 -9.53 14.88
N ARG A 206 -0.25 -8.81 14.52
CA ARG A 206 1.13 -9.21 14.81
C ARG A 206 1.38 -9.49 16.29
N ASP A 207 0.93 -8.61 17.17
CA ASP A 207 1.27 -8.67 18.59
C ASP A 207 0.29 -9.55 19.40
N ASP A 208 -0.79 -10.00 18.74
CA ASP A 208 -1.70 -11.06 19.26
C ASP A 208 -1.34 -12.45 18.75
N ASN A 209 -0.31 -12.61 17.92
CA ASN A 209 0.11 -13.90 17.35
C ASN A 209 -1.03 -14.65 16.65
N LYS A 210 -1.88 -13.92 15.91
CA LYS A 210 -3.02 -14.52 15.21
C LYS A 210 -3.36 -13.80 13.90
N ILE A 211 -3.98 -14.54 13.00
CA ILE A 211 -4.71 -13.99 11.86
C ILE A 211 -6.19 -14.06 12.22
N GLN A 212 -6.83 -12.93 12.41
CA GLN A 212 -8.25 -12.81 12.74
C GLN A 212 -9.09 -12.82 11.47
N VAL A 213 -10.27 -13.47 11.50
CA VAL A 213 -11.15 -13.64 10.35
C VAL A 213 -12.41 -12.81 10.51
N PHE A 214 -12.67 -11.92 9.56
CA PHE A 214 -13.90 -11.13 9.48
C PHE A 214 -14.73 -11.54 8.26
N GLN A 215 -16.04 -11.67 8.45
CA GLN A 215 -16.98 -11.79 7.34
C GLN A 215 -17.23 -10.41 6.74
N ARG A 216 -17.08 -10.27 5.42
CA ARG A 216 -17.34 -9.04 4.69
C ARG A 216 -18.76 -9.05 4.10
N ASN A 217 -19.51 -8.00 4.36
CA ASN A 217 -20.76 -7.74 3.66
C ASN A 217 -20.48 -7.07 2.31
N ALA A 218 -20.75 -7.74 1.21
CA ALA A 218 -20.46 -7.23 -0.14
C ALA A 218 -21.31 -6.01 -0.52
N THR A 219 -22.48 -5.80 0.11
CA THR A 219 -23.39 -4.68 -0.20
C THR A 219 -23.00 -3.40 0.55
N THR A 220 -22.66 -3.52 1.83
CA THR A 220 -22.37 -2.38 2.70
C THR A 220 -20.88 -2.14 2.92
N GLY A 221 -20.02 -3.13 2.62
CA GLY A 221 -18.59 -3.11 2.89
C GLY A 221 -18.24 -3.41 4.35
N THR A 222 -19.21 -3.47 5.26
CA THR A 222 -18.98 -3.69 6.69
C THR A 222 -18.38 -5.05 6.98
N LEU A 223 -17.65 -5.12 8.10
CA LEU A 223 -17.00 -6.33 8.60
C LEU A 223 -17.72 -6.80 9.87
N THR A 224 -17.84 -8.12 10.04
CA THR A 224 -18.35 -8.76 11.24
C THR A 224 -17.31 -9.76 11.72
N ASP A 225 -16.90 -9.68 12.98
CA ASP A 225 -15.97 -10.63 13.57
C ASP A 225 -16.65 -12.01 13.61
N THR A 226 -15.97 -13.01 13.05
CA THR A 226 -16.46 -14.41 13.06
C THR A 226 -16.07 -15.14 14.33
N SER A 227 -15.31 -14.53 15.22
CA SER A 227 -14.66 -15.16 16.37
C SER A 227 -13.70 -16.30 15.99
N GLN A 228 -13.38 -16.43 14.70
CA GLN A 228 -12.40 -17.40 14.18
C GLN A 228 -11.04 -16.74 14.00
N TYR A 229 -9.99 -17.51 14.22
CA TYR A 229 -8.62 -17.06 13.99
C TYR A 229 -7.70 -18.24 13.66
N ILE A 230 -6.55 -17.92 13.04
CA ILE A 230 -5.46 -18.86 12.80
C ILE A 230 -4.29 -18.44 13.70
N SER A 231 -3.80 -19.35 14.54
CA SER A 231 -2.64 -19.09 15.39
C SER A 231 -1.35 -19.09 14.55
N VAL A 232 -0.64 -17.97 14.55
CA VAL A 232 0.63 -17.79 13.81
C VAL A 232 1.47 -16.79 14.60
N ASP A 233 2.75 -17.13 14.85
CA ASP A 233 3.65 -16.22 15.55
C ASP A 233 3.96 -14.99 14.68
N LYS A 234 3.70 -13.82 15.24
CA LYS A 234 3.97 -12.48 14.68
C LYS A 234 3.67 -12.33 13.17
N PRO A 235 2.44 -12.62 12.70
CA PRO A 235 2.13 -12.54 11.28
C PRO A 235 2.25 -11.10 10.77
N THR A 236 2.95 -10.92 9.64
CA THR A 236 3.20 -9.59 9.06
C THR A 236 2.78 -9.46 7.61
N CYS A 237 2.46 -10.56 6.94
CA CYS A 237 2.02 -10.58 5.54
C CYS A 237 1.12 -11.79 5.27
N ILE A 238 0.03 -11.57 4.54
CA ILE A 238 -0.91 -12.60 4.07
C ILE A 238 -1.03 -12.46 2.56
N ILE A 239 -0.72 -13.53 1.83
CA ILE A 239 -0.90 -13.61 0.38
C ILE A 239 -1.65 -14.89 0.01
N PHE A 240 -2.46 -14.82 -1.04
CA PHE A 240 -3.10 -16.00 -1.63
C PHE A 240 -2.28 -16.47 -2.83
N ALA A 241 -1.95 -17.76 -2.89
CA ALA A 241 -1.38 -18.36 -4.09
C ALA A 241 -2.41 -18.31 -5.24
N LYS A 242 -1.92 -18.08 -6.46
CA LYS A 242 -2.72 -18.09 -7.68
C LYS A 242 -2.82 -19.48 -8.24
#